data_b165d8dd1f49932f40d180adfa0cd366
#
_entry.id   b165d8dd1f49932f40d180adfa0cd366
#
_cell.length_a   1.000
_cell.length_b   1.000
_cell.length_c   1.000
_cell.angle_alpha   90.00
_cell.angle_beta   90.00
_cell.angle_gamma   90.00
#
_symmetry.space_group_name_H-M   'P 1'
#
loop_
_entity.id
_entity.type
_entity.pdbx_description
1 polymer ?
#
loop_
_entity_poly.entity_id
_entity_poly.type
_entity_poly.pdbx_seq_one_letter_code
_entity_poly.pdbx_strand_id
1 'polypeptide(L)'
;MKIIALSVLAVALLPAAAAAAERPDWAFPPPGVTGAPRKPETGELKRVPGSSRTYTQSQIDSFNDPPDWFPDAHPPMPTIVAHGRSKEVRGCISCHLSTGHGHPENSRLPGATASYLLRQLADMRSGARAGKAPINMLNIAKALSEEEMREAIDYFAKLKPMHWTKVVESDTAPKTYFGRGNMRLPLAEGGSEPLGSRIVEVPEEPARVALRDPHAGFVAYVPNGAFAKGKDLVLNGGGGRTIACGICHGPNLKGIGDVPGIAGRSPLNIARQLYYFQTGERGGPSAALMQLPVAKLGADDILTISAYVASLEP
;
A
#
# COMPACT_ATOMS: atom_id res chain seq x y z
N MET A 1 -37.84 -27.94 59.57
CA MET A 1 -37.44 -27.80 58.11
C MET A 1 -36.58 -26.56 58.04
N LYS A 2 -35.27 -26.71 57.89
CA LYS A 2 -34.34 -25.56 57.62
C LYS A 2 -34.08 -25.43 56.15
N ILE A 3 -34.47 -24.31 55.57
CA ILE A 3 -34.23 -23.98 54.19
C ILE A 3 -32.82 -23.38 54.09
N ILE A 4 -31.92 -24.07 53.38
CA ILE A 4 -30.58 -23.57 53.08
C ILE A 4 -30.69 -22.77 51.79
N ALA A 5 -30.50 -21.45 51.89
CA ALA A 5 -30.39 -20.58 50.69
C ALA A 5 -29.00 -20.71 50.07
N LEU A 6 -28.95 -21.20 48.83
CA LEU A 6 -27.73 -21.28 48.04
C LEU A 6 -27.54 -19.94 47.31
N SER A 7 -26.55 -19.16 47.75
CA SER A 7 -26.19 -17.91 47.07
C SER A 7 -25.29 -18.24 45.90
N VAL A 8 -25.78 -18.02 44.67
CA VAL A 8 -25.00 -18.13 43.44
C VAL A 8 -24.21 -16.82 43.24
N LEU A 9 -22.91 -16.91 43.41
CA LEU A 9 -22.00 -15.81 43.14
C LEU A 9 -21.78 -15.72 41.63
N ALA A 10 -22.41 -14.75 40.94
CA ALA A 10 -22.18 -14.47 39.55
C ALA A 10 -20.84 -13.72 39.39
N VAL A 11 -19.81 -14.42 38.92
CA VAL A 11 -18.55 -13.79 38.52
C VAL A 11 -18.76 -13.10 37.18
N ALA A 12 -18.88 -11.78 37.19
CA ALA A 12 -18.90 -10.98 36.01
C ALA A 12 -17.47 -10.97 35.38
N LEU A 13 -17.26 -11.74 34.32
CA LEU A 13 -16.09 -11.63 33.47
C LEU A 13 -16.18 -10.29 32.72
N LEU A 14 -15.49 -9.28 33.26
CA LEU A 14 -15.22 -8.05 32.50
C LEU A 14 -14.38 -8.42 31.28
N PRO A 15 -14.79 -8.05 30.06
CA PRO A 15 -13.93 -8.23 28.90
C PRO A 15 -12.65 -7.43 29.12
N ALA A 16 -11.49 -8.09 29.05
CA ALA A 16 -10.22 -7.40 29.05
C ALA A 16 -10.24 -6.40 27.89
N ALA A 17 -10.10 -5.11 28.20
CA ALA A 17 -9.99 -4.08 27.19
C ALA A 17 -8.83 -4.49 26.27
N ALA A 18 -9.12 -4.75 24.99
CA ALA A 18 -8.09 -4.98 24.01
C ALA A 18 -7.18 -3.76 24.01
N ALA A 19 -5.88 -3.95 24.25
CA ALA A 19 -4.91 -2.87 24.15
C ALA A 19 -5.07 -2.20 22.79
N ALA A 20 -5.14 -0.86 22.79
CA ALA A 20 -5.25 -0.12 21.54
C ALA A 20 -4.07 -0.52 20.63
N ALA A 21 -4.37 -0.79 19.34
CA ALA A 21 -3.34 -1.16 18.38
C ALA A 21 -2.27 -0.05 18.30
N GLU A 22 -1.02 -0.42 18.50
CA GLU A 22 0.10 0.50 18.40
C GLU A 22 0.31 0.89 16.94
N ARG A 23 0.24 2.20 16.67
CA ARG A 23 0.42 2.70 15.29
C ARG A 23 1.89 2.59 14.89
N PRO A 24 2.21 1.94 13.76
CA PRO A 24 3.57 1.94 13.23
C PRO A 24 3.87 3.30 12.56
N ASP A 25 4.25 4.30 13.35
CA ASP A 25 4.41 5.68 12.88
C ASP A 25 5.37 5.83 11.72
N TRP A 26 6.39 4.96 11.65
CA TRP A 26 7.32 4.90 10.51
C TRP A 26 6.63 4.58 9.17
N ALA A 27 5.46 3.94 9.19
CA ALA A 27 4.71 3.60 7.97
C ALA A 27 3.88 4.78 7.44
N PHE A 28 3.78 5.87 8.19
CA PHE A 28 2.93 7.02 7.84
C PHE A 28 3.75 8.29 7.71
N PRO A 29 3.37 9.22 6.82
CA PRO A 29 3.98 10.54 6.82
C PRO A 29 3.62 11.27 8.13
N PRO A 30 4.54 12.06 8.71
CA PRO A 30 4.24 12.90 9.86
C PRO A 30 3.08 13.87 9.56
N PRO A 31 2.29 14.23 10.58
CA PRO A 31 1.25 15.24 10.41
C PRO A 31 1.84 16.57 9.91
N GLY A 32 1.13 17.25 9.00
CA GLY A 32 1.54 18.57 8.50
C GLY A 32 2.64 18.58 7.46
N VAL A 33 3.12 17.41 7.02
CA VAL A 33 4.05 17.35 5.89
C VAL A 33 3.37 17.84 4.63
N THR A 34 3.84 18.97 4.12
CA THR A 34 3.52 19.46 2.78
C THR A 34 4.70 19.11 1.88
N GLY A 35 4.45 18.39 0.79
CA GLY A 35 5.53 18.07 -0.16
C GLY A 35 6.22 19.32 -0.70
N ALA A 36 7.44 19.14 -1.21
CA ALA A 36 8.21 20.23 -1.79
C ALA A 36 7.41 21.01 -2.84
N PRO A 37 7.55 22.34 -2.91
CA PRO A 37 6.89 23.16 -3.92
C PRO A 37 7.27 22.71 -5.34
N ARG A 38 6.38 22.95 -6.30
CA ARG A 38 6.68 22.69 -7.70
C ARG A 38 7.83 23.58 -8.16
N LYS A 39 8.77 22.99 -8.91
CA LYS A 39 9.77 23.80 -9.62
C LYS A 39 9.08 24.61 -10.71
N PRO A 40 9.58 25.82 -11.03
CA PRO A 40 9.07 26.60 -12.16
C PRO A 40 9.13 25.78 -13.46
N GLU A 41 8.13 25.96 -14.34
CA GLU A 41 8.12 25.36 -15.65
C GLU A 41 9.16 26.05 -16.54
N THR A 42 10.05 25.26 -17.14
CA THR A 42 11.11 25.76 -18.04
C THR A 42 10.82 25.50 -19.52
N GLY A 43 9.77 24.72 -19.82
CA GLY A 43 9.50 24.24 -21.18
C GLY A 43 10.46 23.12 -21.67
N GLU A 44 11.41 22.73 -20.85
CA GLU A 44 12.37 21.67 -21.16
C GLU A 44 11.65 20.32 -21.33
N LEU A 45 11.93 19.65 -22.45
CA LEU A 45 11.42 18.30 -22.71
C LEU A 45 12.27 17.25 -22.00
N LYS A 46 11.62 16.42 -21.19
CA LYS A 46 12.23 15.34 -20.41
C LYS A 46 11.87 14.00 -21.01
N ARG A 47 12.72 13.02 -20.74
CA ARG A 47 12.56 11.64 -21.22
C ARG A 47 12.99 10.65 -20.14
N VAL A 48 12.36 9.49 -20.11
CA VAL A 48 12.83 8.34 -19.32
C VAL A 48 13.59 7.35 -20.22
N PRO A 49 14.52 6.56 -19.67
CA PRO A 49 15.27 5.57 -20.42
C PRO A 49 14.34 4.59 -21.16
N GLY A 50 14.64 4.32 -22.43
CA GLY A 50 13.88 3.39 -23.29
C GLY A 50 12.58 3.95 -23.86
N SER A 51 12.13 5.14 -23.47
CA SER A 51 10.95 5.79 -24.07
C SER A 51 11.32 6.61 -25.31
N SER A 52 10.47 6.59 -26.33
CA SER A 52 10.51 7.54 -27.46
C SER A 52 9.75 8.84 -27.16
N ARG A 53 8.94 8.86 -26.11
CA ARG A 53 8.11 10.01 -25.73
C ARG A 53 8.89 11.05 -24.94
N THR A 54 8.47 12.31 -25.06
CA THR A 54 9.01 13.43 -24.27
C THR A 54 7.85 14.26 -23.73
N TYR A 55 8.02 14.78 -22.51
CA TYR A 55 7.03 15.61 -21.83
C TYR A 55 7.71 16.77 -21.10
N THR A 56 7.03 17.90 -20.97
CA THR A 56 7.43 18.98 -20.09
C THR A 56 7.17 18.60 -18.62
N GLN A 57 7.75 19.33 -17.67
CA GLN A 57 7.50 19.08 -16.24
C GLN A 57 6.02 19.27 -15.87
N SER A 58 5.34 20.24 -16.48
CA SER A 58 3.91 20.45 -16.23
C SER A 58 3.04 19.30 -16.70
N GLN A 59 3.38 18.68 -17.83
CA GLN A 59 2.70 17.48 -18.31
C GLN A 59 2.96 16.28 -17.39
N ILE A 60 4.23 16.09 -16.95
CA ILE A 60 4.59 15.03 -15.99
C ILE A 60 3.83 15.21 -14.68
N ASP A 61 3.66 16.44 -14.23
CA ASP A 61 2.97 16.77 -12.98
C ASP A 61 1.44 16.78 -13.09
N SER A 62 0.90 16.63 -14.29
CA SER A 62 -0.54 16.60 -14.50
C SER A 62 -1.19 15.43 -13.78
N PHE A 63 -2.33 15.67 -13.13
CA PHE A 63 -3.17 14.63 -12.56
C PHE A 63 -4.30 14.21 -13.50
N ASN A 64 -4.67 15.09 -14.42
CA ASN A 64 -5.74 14.83 -15.37
C ASN A 64 -5.24 14.29 -16.69
N ASP A 65 -3.98 14.59 -17.04
CA ASP A 65 -3.34 14.13 -18.26
C ASP A 65 -1.88 13.72 -17.95
N PRO A 66 -1.69 12.68 -17.15
CA PRO A 66 -0.37 12.22 -16.73
C PRO A 66 0.37 11.55 -17.91
N PRO A 67 1.72 11.51 -17.88
CA PRO A 67 2.49 10.95 -18.95
C PRO A 67 2.29 9.45 -19.11
N ASP A 68 2.13 8.99 -20.32
CA ASP A 68 2.28 7.61 -20.73
C ASP A 68 3.58 7.42 -21.50
N TRP A 69 4.60 6.95 -20.80
CA TRP A 69 5.95 6.80 -21.36
C TRP A 69 6.09 5.65 -22.35
N PHE A 70 5.26 4.60 -22.23
CA PHE A 70 5.41 3.34 -22.97
C PHE A 70 4.04 2.81 -23.43
N PRO A 71 3.35 3.51 -24.34
CA PRO A 71 2.00 3.15 -24.75
C PRO A 71 1.88 1.76 -25.39
N ASP A 72 2.97 1.25 -25.94
CA ASP A 72 3.00 -0.07 -26.58
C ASP A 72 3.31 -1.21 -25.59
N ALA A 73 3.61 -0.89 -24.32
CA ALA A 73 3.97 -1.86 -23.28
C ALA A 73 2.80 -2.34 -22.42
N HIS A 74 1.59 -1.85 -22.68
CA HIS A 74 0.38 -2.21 -21.93
C HIS A 74 -0.84 -2.23 -22.86
N PRO A 75 -1.96 -2.86 -22.47
CA PRO A 75 -3.21 -2.80 -23.23
C PRO A 75 -3.69 -1.36 -23.41
N PRO A 76 -4.51 -1.07 -24.45
CA PRO A 76 -5.13 0.24 -24.60
C PRO A 76 -5.83 0.68 -23.32
N MET A 77 -5.52 1.88 -22.85
CA MET A 77 -6.11 2.45 -21.63
C MET A 77 -7.49 3.05 -21.92
N PRO A 78 -8.51 2.72 -21.12
CA PRO A 78 -9.77 3.48 -21.13
C PRO A 78 -9.52 4.94 -20.77
N THR A 79 -10.41 5.82 -21.22
CA THR A 79 -10.29 7.26 -20.98
C THR A 79 -10.07 7.62 -19.53
N ILE A 80 -10.86 7.02 -18.60
CA ILE A 80 -10.75 7.30 -17.17
C ILE A 80 -9.42 6.81 -16.56
N VAL A 81 -8.77 5.83 -17.15
CA VAL A 81 -7.46 5.35 -16.72
C VAL A 81 -6.38 6.33 -17.16
N ALA A 82 -6.38 6.73 -18.44
CA ALA A 82 -5.39 7.62 -19.02
C ALA A 82 -5.61 9.09 -18.60
N HIS A 83 -6.85 9.53 -18.55
CA HIS A 83 -7.22 10.93 -18.38
C HIS A 83 -8.23 11.14 -17.25
N GLY A 84 -8.03 12.19 -16.48
CA GLY A 84 -9.02 12.67 -15.53
C GLY A 84 -10.02 13.61 -16.19
N ARG A 85 -11.20 13.81 -15.57
CA ARG A 85 -12.22 14.74 -16.08
C ARG A 85 -12.49 15.92 -15.15
N SER A 86 -11.94 15.90 -13.93
CA SER A 86 -12.08 16.99 -12.95
C SER A 86 -10.98 16.94 -11.89
N LYS A 87 -11.00 17.85 -10.93
CA LYS A 87 -10.13 17.82 -9.76
C LYS A 87 -10.42 16.62 -8.85
N GLU A 88 -11.67 16.17 -8.81
CA GLU A 88 -12.17 15.06 -8.00
C GLU A 88 -11.87 13.73 -8.67
N VAL A 89 -11.91 13.68 -10.02
CA VAL A 89 -11.70 12.47 -10.81
C VAL A 89 -10.48 12.64 -11.69
N ARG A 90 -9.34 12.22 -11.17
CA ARG A 90 -8.03 12.25 -11.82
C ARG A 90 -7.82 10.99 -12.66
N GLY A 91 -6.97 11.06 -13.68
CA GLY A 91 -6.56 9.88 -14.42
C GLY A 91 -5.91 8.86 -13.47
N CYS A 92 -6.32 7.59 -13.52
CA CYS A 92 -5.86 6.56 -12.58
C CYS A 92 -4.33 6.40 -12.60
N ILE A 93 -3.72 6.50 -13.77
CA ILE A 93 -2.26 6.39 -13.92
C ILE A 93 -1.50 7.57 -13.29
N SER A 94 -2.18 8.64 -12.92
CA SER A 94 -1.56 9.75 -12.18
C SER A 94 -0.98 9.31 -10.82
N CYS A 95 -1.52 8.24 -10.25
CA CYS A 95 -1.09 7.68 -8.97
C CYS A 95 -0.62 6.23 -9.09
N HIS A 96 -1.30 5.43 -9.93
CA HIS A 96 -1.01 4.00 -10.05
C HIS A 96 0.00 3.68 -11.16
N LEU A 97 0.38 4.66 -12.01
CA LEU A 97 1.19 4.50 -13.22
C LEU A 97 0.52 3.58 -14.25
N SER A 98 1.01 3.56 -15.49
CA SER A 98 0.43 2.70 -16.53
C SER A 98 0.59 1.20 -16.23
N THR A 99 1.60 0.83 -15.43
CA THR A 99 1.84 -0.53 -14.95
C THR A 99 0.98 -0.92 -13.74
N GLY A 100 0.25 0.01 -13.12
CA GLY A 100 -0.57 -0.24 -11.93
C GLY A 100 0.19 -0.40 -10.61
N HIS A 101 1.53 -0.24 -10.61
CA HIS A 101 2.35 -0.44 -9.40
C HIS A 101 2.35 0.79 -8.48
N GLY A 102 2.33 1.98 -9.05
CA GLY A 102 2.34 3.22 -8.29
C GLY A 102 3.64 3.44 -7.51
N HIS A 103 3.51 3.89 -6.29
CA HIS A 103 4.61 4.08 -5.34
C HIS A 103 4.15 3.67 -3.92
N PRO A 104 5.02 3.62 -2.89
CA PRO A 104 4.68 3.10 -1.56
C PRO A 104 3.40 3.68 -0.93
N GLU A 105 3.03 4.92 -1.32
CA GLU A 105 1.81 5.57 -0.84
C GLU A 105 0.53 5.06 -1.52
N ASN A 106 0.67 4.35 -2.64
CA ASN A 106 -0.44 3.83 -3.44
C ASN A 106 -0.45 2.29 -3.40
N SER A 107 -1.64 1.71 -3.49
CA SER A 107 -1.75 0.25 -3.54
C SER A 107 -1.37 -0.27 -4.93
N ARG A 108 -0.56 -1.32 -5.01
CA ARG A 108 -0.36 -2.09 -6.24
C ARG A 108 -1.68 -2.74 -6.66
N LEU A 109 -2.09 -2.56 -7.91
CA LEU A 109 -3.32 -3.11 -8.48
C LEU A 109 -3.11 -4.43 -9.23
N PRO A 110 -2.05 -4.61 -10.03
CA PRO A 110 -1.76 -5.85 -10.74
C PRO A 110 -1.74 -7.08 -9.83
N GLY A 111 -2.27 -8.20 -10.36
CA GLY A 111 -2.40 -9.45 -9.62
C GLY A 111 -3.61 -9.52 -8.69
N ALA A 112 -4.43 -8.47 -8.64
CA ALA A 112 -5.74 -8.51 -7.98
C ALA A 112 -6.83 -8.88 -8.99
N THR A 113 -7.85 -9.66 -8.56
CA THR A 113 -8.99 -9.99 -9.41
C THR A 113 -9.90 -8.77 -9.61
N ALA A 114 -10.65 -8.75 -10.70
CA ALA A 114 -11.61 -7.70 -10.98
C ALA A 114 -12.66 -7.58 -9.86
N SER A 115 -13.17 -8.69 -9.35
CA SER A 115 -14.13 -8.75 -8.24
C SER A 115 -13.56 -8.17 -6.94
N TYR A 116 -12.28 -8.45 -6.63
CA TYR A 116 -11.62 -7.83 -5.48
C TYR A 116 -11.50 -6.31 -5.65
N LEU A 117 -11.04 -5.83 -6.81
CA LEU A 117 -10.90 -4.40 -7.09
C LEU A 117 -12.24 -3.67 -7.00
N LEU A 118 -13.30 -4.28 -7.55
CA LEU A 118 -14.66 -3.74 -7.46
C LEU A 118 -15.14 -3.60 -6.01
N ARG A 119 -14.95 -4.63 -5.19
CA ARG A 119 -15.29 -4.55 -3.77
C ARG A 119 -14.51 -3.46 -3.05
N GLN A 120 -13.21 -3.29 -3.36
CA GLN A 120 -12.42 -2.23 -2.73
C GLN A 120 -12.92 -0.83 -3.08
N LEU A 121 -13.32 -0.59 -4.33
CA LEU A 121 -13.93 0.70 -4.72
C LEU A 121 -15.32 0.89 -4.09
N ALA A 122 -16.13 -0.16 -4.00
CA ALA A 122 -17.43 -0.13 -3.33
C ALA A 122 -17.27 0.16 -1.81
N ASP A 123 -16.32 -0.48 -1.13
CA ASP A 123 -16.01 -0.24 0.29
C ASP A 123 -15.51 1.20 0.52
N MET A 124 -14.72 1.76 -0.39
CA MET A 124 -14.30 3.15 -0.33
C MET A 124 -15.48 4.11 -0.57
N ARG A 125 -16.34 3.81 -1.54
CA ARG A 125 -17.52 4.63 -1.88
C ARG A 125 -18.50 4.69 -0.71
N SER A 126 -18.77 3.57 -0.06
CA SER A 126 -19.66 3.49 1.10
C SER A 126 -19.06 4.07 2.39
N GLY A 127 -17.75 4.25 2.45
CA GLY A 127 -17.03 4.63 3.66
C GLY A 127 -16.68 3.46 4.56
N ALA A 128 -17.00 2.22 4.22
CA ALA A 128 -16.59 1.04 4.99
C ALA A 128 -15.07 0.86 5.03
N ARG A 129 -14.37 1.31 3.98
CA ARG A 129 -12.92 1.46 3.92
C ARG A 129 -12.57 2.95 4.03
N ALA A 130 -12.77 3.51 5.22
CA ALA A 130 -12.57 4.94 5.49
C ALA A 130 -11.18 5.26 6.05
N GLY A 131 -10.46 4.25 6.54
CA GLY A 131 -9.13 4.41 7.11
C GLY A 131 -8.33 5.34 6.24
N LYS A 132 -7.47 6.18 6.79
CA LYS A 132 -6.74 7.30 6.14
C LYS A 132 -6.09 6.94 4.79
N ALA A 133 -6.85 6.13 4.00
CA ALA A 133 -6.67 6.05 2.57
C ALA A 133 -6.52 7.49 2.10
N PRO A 134 -5.61 7.79 1.18
CA PRO A 134 -5.50 9.13 0.65
C PRO A 134 -6.90 9.62 0.35
N ILE A 135 -7.32 10.71 0.98
CA ILE A 135 -8.65 11.30 0.82
C ILE A 135 -9.09 11.35 -0.65
N ASN A 136 -8.08 11.43 -1.53
CA ASN A 136 -8.25 11.37 -2.97
C ASN A 136 -8.95 10.10 -3.46
N MET A 137 -8.57 8.88 -2.96
CA MET A 137 -9.22 7.65 -3.43
C MET A 137 -10.66 7.50 -2.96
N LEU A 138 -10.98 8.03 -1.76
CA LEU A 138 -12.37 8.07 -1.28
C LEU A 138 -13.24 8.98 -2.16
N ASN A 139 -12.72 10.16 -2.51
CA ASN A 139 -13.42 11.11 -3.36
C ASN A 139 -13.56 10.57 -4.80
N ILE A 140 -12.50 9.98 -5.35
CA ILE A 140 -12.53 9.33 -6.67
C ILE A 140 -13.58 8.21 -6.68
N ALA A 141 -13.56 7.28 -5.72
CA ALA A 141 -14.51 6.18 -5.66
C ALA A 141 -15.98 6.65 -5.58
N LYS A 142 -16.25 7.78 -4.90
CA LYS A 142 -17.58 8.39 -4.83
C LYS A 142 -18.00 9.04 -6.15
N ALA A 143 -17.06 9.62 -6.88
CA ALA A 143 -17.34 10.42 -8.07
C ALA A 143 -17.34 9.61 -9.39
N LEU A 144 -16.75 8.39 -9.41
CA LEU A 144 -16.76 7.52 -10.57
C LEU A 144 -18.16 7.01 -10.89
N SER A 145 -18.52 6.91 -12.18
CA SER A 145 -19.68 6.15 -12.62
C SER A 145 -19.43 4.63 -12.51
N GLU A 146 -20.50 3.84 -12.61
CA GLU A 146 -20.36 2.37 -12.62
C GLU A 146 -19.59 1.86 -13.86
N GLU A 147 -19.74 2.55 -14.98
CA GLU A 147 -19.03 2.24 -16.22
C GLU A 147 -17.55 2.54 -16.08
N GLU A 148 -17.18 3.76 -15.66
CA GLU A 148 -15.80 4.16 -15.39
C GLU A 148 -15.09 3.21 -14.41
N MET A 149 -15.80 2.76 -13.38
CA MET A 149 -15.23 1.77 -12.44
C MET A 149 -14.93 0.44 -13.12
N ARG A 150 -15.87 -0.09 -13.94
CA ARG A 150 -15.65 -1.35 -14.66
C ARG A 150 -14.48 -1.23 -15.62
N GLU A 151 -14.43 -0.17 -16.43
CA GLU A 151 -13.35 0.07 -17.38
C GLU A 151 -11.98 0.12 -16.69
N ALA A 152 -11.87 0.87 -15.59
CA ALA A 152 -10.62 0.98 -14.82
C ALA A 152 -10.22 -0.37 -14.22
N ILE A 153 -11.18 -1.10 -13.64
CA ILE A 153 -10.96 -2.42 -13.04
C ILE A 153 -10.50 -3.41 -14.10
N ASP A 154 -11.17 -3.46 -15.24
CA ASP A 154 -10.84 -4.37 -16.35
C ASP A 154 -9.44 -4.13 -16.90
N TYR A 155 -9.02 -2.88 -16.95
CA TYR A 155 -7.64 -2.54 -17.33
C TYR A 155 -6.64 -3.08 -16.31
N PHE A 156 -6.75 -2.68 -15.03
CA PHE A 156 -5.77 -3.04 -14.02
C PHE A 156 -5.74 -4.53 -13.66
N ALA A 157 -6.86 -5.23 -13.75
CA ALA A 157 -6.92 -6.67 -13.48
C ALA A 157 -6.20 -7.52 -14.55
N LYS A 158 -6.00 -6.98 -15.76
CA LYS A 158 -5.24 -7.64 -16.85
C LYS A 158 -3.74 -7.49 -16.69
N LEU A 159 -3.27 -6.52 -15.91
CA LEU A 159 -1.84 -6.25 -15.73
C LEU A 159 -1.21 -7.31 -14.84
N LYS A 160 0.02 -7.69 -15.18
CA LYS A 160 0.80 -8.64 -14.38
C LYS A 160 1.59 -7.91 -13.30
N PRO A 161 1.68 -8.47 -12.08
CA PRO A 161 2.58 -7.93 -11.08
C PRO A 161 4.04 -8.11 -11.51
N MET A 162 4.89 -7.15 -11.12
CA MET A 162 6.34 -7.21 -11.31
C MET A 162 7.04 -6.97 -9.97
N HIS A 163 8.29 -7.36 -9.88
CA HIS A 163 9.13 -7.05 -8.74
C HIS A 163 9.39 -5.53 -8.71
N TRP A 164 8.76 -4.84 -7.76
CA TRP A 164 8.71 -3.38 -7.72
C TRP A 164 9.54 -2.79 -6.58
N THR A 165 9.64 -3.51 -5.47
CA THR A 165 10.38 -3.07 -4.29
C THR A 165 11.40 -4.13 -3.92
N LYS A 166 12.67 -3.79 -3.98
CA LYS A 166 13.77 -4.59 -3.44
C LYS A 166 13.83 -4.39 -1.93
N VAL A 167 13.81 -5.47 -1.16
CA VAL A 167 13.89 -5.39 0.31
C VAL A 167 15.26 -5.87 0.77
N VAL A 168 15.92 -5.09 1.62
CA VAL A 168 17.26 -5.38 2.14
C VAL A 168 17.30 -5.24 3.67
N GLU A 169 17.86 -6.24 4.35
CA GLU A 169 18.16 -6.13 5.78
C GLU A 169 19.40 -5.26 5.99
N SER A 170 19.30 -4.30 6.93
CA SER A 170 20.38 -3.32 7.19
C SER A 170 20.26 -2.72 8.58
N ASP A 171 21.39 -2.29 9.15
CA ASP A 171 21.43 -1.51 10.39
C ASP A 171 21.21 -0.02 10.14
N THR A 172 21.34 0.42 8.88
CA THR A 172 21.22 1.82 8.49
C THR A 172 20.32 2.00 7.28
N ALA A 173 19.80 3.22 7.11
CA ALA A 173 19.09 3.63 5.90
C ALA A 173 19.60 5.01 5.45
N PRO A 174 19.37 5.40 4.19
CA PRO A 174 19.64 6.76 3.75
C PRO A 174 18.90 7.79 4.61
N LYS A 175 19.51 8.93 4.89
CA LYS A 175 18.81 10.10 5.43
C LYS A 175 17.76 10.57 4.44
N THR A 176 16.56 10.89 4.92
CA THR A 176 15.42 11.13 4.03
C THR A 176 14.63 12.36 4.45
N TYR A 177 13.84 12.86 3.48
CA TYR A 177 12.79 13.84 3.69
C TYR A 177 11.48 13.40 2.99
N PHE A 178 10.36 14.04 3.30
CA PHE A 178 9.11 13.79 2.59
C PHE A 178 8.94 14.77 1.43
N GLY A 179 8.90 14.23 0.23
CA GLY A 179 8.65 14.96 -1.01
C GLY A 179 7.16 15.00 -1.38
N ARG A 180 6.90 15.32 -2.64
CA ARG A 180 5.52 15.35 -3.18
C ARG A 180 4.85 13.99 -3.06
N GLY A 181 3.54 14.01 -2.80
CA GLY A 181 2.75 12.79 -2.64
C GLY A 181 3.07 12.01 -1.36
N ASN A 182 3.70 12.68 -0.39
CA ASN A 182 4.17 12.07 0.87
C ASN A 182 5.20 10.94 0.68
N MET A 183 5.84 10.92 -0.49
CA MET A 183 6.89 9.94 -0.78
C MET A 183 8.16 10.28 -0.01
N ARG A 184 8.77 9.28 0.60
CA ARG A 184 10.06 9.42 1.27
C ARG A 184 11.18 9.43 0.22
N LEU A 185 11.99 10.47 0.20
CA LEU A 185 13.08 10.67 -0.74
C LEU A 185 14.42 10.78 0.00
N PRO A 186 15.52 10.23 -0.53
CA PRO A 186 16.84 10.43 0.05
C PRO A 186 17.25 11.91 -0.06
N LEU A 187 18.01 12.39 0.94
CA LEU A 187 18.59 13.73 0.90
C LEU A 187 19.60 13.83 -0.25
N ALA A 188 19.65 14.98 -0.93
CA ALA A 188 20.54 15.22 -2.06
C ALA A 188 22.04 15.19 -1.65
N GLU A 189 22.34 15.65 -0.43
CA GLU A 189 23.66 15.57 0.18
C GLU A 189 24.06 14.15 0.60
N GLY A 190 23.12 13.19 0.50
CA GLY A 190 23.34 11.80 0.90
C GLY A 190 23.41 11.61 2.41
N GLY A 191 24.18 10.61 2.82
CA GLY A 191 24.36 10.23 4.23
C GLY A 191 23.42 9.11 4.65
N SER A 192 23.74 8.49 5.77
CA SER A 192 22.96 7.41 6.38
C SER A 192 22.63 7.74 7.83
N GLU A 193 21.63 7.03 8.36
CA GLU A 193 21.22 7.12 9.77
C GLU A 193 20.88 5.71 10.29
N PRO A 194 20.93 5.46 11.61
CA PRO A 194 20.50 4.19 12.17
C PRO A 194 19.06 3.88 11.78
N LEU A 195 18.82 2.65 11.34
CA LEU A 195 17.49 2.23 10.93
C LEU A 195 16.55 2.03 12.13
N GLY A 196 17.03 1.42 13.22
CA GLY A 196 16.20 1.10 14.38
C GLY A 196 15.04 0.16 14.02
N SER A 197 13.95 0.21 14.80
CA SER A 197 12.75 -0.61 14.59
C SER A 197 11.78 0.06 13.62
N ARG A 198 12.21 0.27 12.39
CA ARG A 198 11.39 0.89 11.33
C ARG A 198 11.72 0.36 9.95
N ILE A 199 10.84 0.61 8.99
CA ILE A 199 11.10 0.41 7.56
C ILE A 199 11.29 1.78 6.91
N VAL A 200 12.32 1.90 6.07
CA VAL A 200 12.56 3.07 5.22
C VAL A 200 12.50 2.61 3.77
N GLU A 201 11.49 3.06 3.03
CA GLU A 201 11.31 2.73 1.61
C GLU A 201 11.49 4.01 0.79
N VAL A 202 12.42 3.96 -0.16
CA VAL A 202 12.83 5.10 -0.99
C VAL A 202 12.93 4.68 -2.45
N PRO A 203 12.81 5.62 -3.41
CA PRO A 203 13.12 5.33 -4.82
C PRO A 203 14.54 4.79 -4.98
N GLU A 204 14.71 3.76 -5.81
CA GLU A 204 16.02 3.28 -6.23
C GLU A 204 16.74 4.36 -7.07
N GLU A 205 15.98 4.99 -7.98
CA GLU A 205 16.42 6.10 -8.83
C GLU A 205 15.46 7.31 -8.66
N PRO A 206 15.72 8.23 -7.70
CA PRO A 206 14.82 9.34 -7.42
C PRO A 206 14.47 10.22 -8.63
N ALA A 207 15.44 10.42 -9.53
CA ALA A 207 15.25 11.21 -10.74
C ALA A 207 14.21 10.59 -11.68
N ARG A 208 14.23 9.26 -11.85
CA ARG A 208 13.26 8.52 -12.68
C ARG A 208 11.87 8.50 -12.05
N VAL A 209 11.80 8.27 -10.74
CA VAL A 209 10.52 8.30 -10.01
C VAL A 209 9.89 9.70 -10.08
N ALA A 210 10.70 10.77 -10.02
CA ALA A 210 10.22 12.14 -10.19
C ALA A 210 9.60 12.39 -11.58
N LEU A 211 10.01 11.64 -12.59
CA LEU A 211 9.43 11.65 -13.94
C LEU A 211 8.24 10.70 -14.09
N ARG A 212 7.82 10.01 -13.03
CA ARG A 212 6.77 8.98 -13.06
C ARG A 212 7.08 7.84 -14.03
N ASP A 213 8.36 7.46 -14.11
CA ASP A 213 8.79 6.32 -14.91
C ASP A 213 8.16 5.03 -14.35
N PRO A 214 7.34 4.31 -15.12
CA PRO A 214 6.67 3.09 -14.65
C PRO A 214 7.62 1.90 -14.49
N HIS A 215 8.90 2.05 -14.80
CA HIS A 215 9.94 1.04 -14.62
C HIS A 215 10.93 1.40 -13.49
N ALA A 216 10.74 2.52 -12.80
CA ALA A 216 11.56 2.91 -11.66
C ALA A 216 10.99 2.36 -10.36
N GLY A 217 11.71 1.44 -9.73
CA GLY A 217 11.33 0.76 -8.49
C GLY A 217 11.82 1.45 -7.22
N PHE A 218 11.69 0.71 -6.12
CA PHE A 218 12.01 1.17 -4.78
C PHE A 218 12.95 0.20 -4.05
N VAL A 219 13.67 0.73 -3.06
CA VAL A 219 14.43 -0.07 -2.09
C VAL A 219 13.84 0.16 -0.72
N ALA A 220 13.53 -0.92 -0.01
CA ALA A 220 13.07 -0.89 1.37
C ALA A 220 14.15 -1.46 2.28
N TYR A 221 14.61 -0.64 3.21
CA TYR A 221 15.55 -1.03 4.26
C TYR A 221 14.75 -1.51 5.47
N VAL A 222 15.06 -2.73 5.94
CA VAL A 222 14.41 -3.36 7.08
C VAL A 222 15.46 -3.82 8.09
N PRO A 223 15.14 -3.91 9.40
CA PRO A 223 16.11 -4.34 10.41
C PRO A 223 16.64 -5.75 10.17
N ASN A 224 17.90 -5.99 10.53
CA ASN A 224 18.51 -7.32 10.49
C ASN A 224 17.70 -8.33 11.31
N GLY A 225 17.47 -9.53 10.75
CA GLY A 225 16.64 -10.59 11.33
C GLY A 225 15.13 -10.43 11.10
N ALA A 226 14.68 -9.37 10.42
CA ALA A 226 13.26 -9.16 10.11
C ALA A 226 12.69 -10.27 9.23
N PHE A 227 13.46 -10.78 8.27
CA PHE A 227 13.01 -11.86 7.40
C PHE A 227 12.76 -13.17 8.16
N ALA A 228 13.64 -13.53 9.08
CA ALA A 228 13.50 -14.77 9.85
C ALA A 228 12.26 -14.72 10.75
N LYS A 229 12.08 -13.63 11.49
CA LYS A 229 10.90 -13.41 12.36
C LYS A 229 9.61 -13.34 11.53
N GLY A 230 9.60 -12.56 10.46
CA GLY A 230 8.45 -12.41 9.57
C GLY A 230 8.06 -13.73 8.92
N LYS A 231 9.03 -14.55 8.49
CA LYS A 231 8.81 -15.87 7.95
C LYS A 231 8.08 -16.79 8.92
N ASP A 232 8.48 -16.81 10.19
CA ASP A 232 7.83 -17.62 11.21
C ASP A 232 6.37 -17.19 11.44
N LEU A 233 6.14 -15.87 11.60
CA LEU A 233 4.78 -15.33 11.71
C LEU A 233 3.91 -15.69 10.51
N VAL A 234 4.41 -15.51 9.30
CA VAL A 234 3.66 -15.67 8.05
C VAL A 234 3.37 -17.15 7.75
N LEU A 235 4.33 -18.05 7.97
CA LEU A 235 4.18 -19.47 7.64
C LEU A 235 3.62 -20.31 8.78
N ASN A 236 3.95 -19.99 10.05
CA ASN A 236 3.65 -20.80 11.23
C ASN A 236 2.71 -20.13 12.23
N GLY A 237 2.37 -18.86 12.02
CA GLY A 237 1.52 -18.09 12.93
C GLY A 237 2.21 -17.62 14.21
N GLY A 238 3.56 -17.74 14.31
CA GLY A 238 4.35 -17.20 15.42
C GLY A 238 3.90 -17.65 16.80
N GLY A 239 3.63 -18.95 16.97
CA GLY A 239 3.19 -19.49 18.25
C GLY A 239 1.78 -19.04 18.68
N GLY A 240 0.88 -18.78 17.74
CA GLY A 240 -0.52 -18.36 18.00
C GLY A 240 -0.71 -16.84 18.11
N ARG A 241 0.26 -16.05 17.66
CA ARG A 241 0.15 -14.58 17.54
C ARG A 241 -0.73 -14.18 16.37
N THR A 242 -0.69 -14.98 15.29
CA THR A 242 -1.52 -14.81 14.10
C THR A 242 -1.92 -16.17 13.53
N ILE A 243 -2.65 -16.15 12.43
CA ILE A 243 -2.97 -17.31 11.60
C ILE A 243 -1.97 -17.31 10.43
N ALA A 244 -1.44 -18.49 10.05
CA ALA A 244 -0.56 -18.60 8.90
C ALA A 244 -1.21 -18.00 7.65
N CYS A 245 -0.56 -17.00 7.05
CA CYS A 245 -1.15 -16.18 6.00
C CYS A 245 -1.50 -16.98 4.73
N GLY A 246 -0.71 -18.04 4.45
CA GLY A 246 -0.90 -18.91 3.31
C GLY A 246 -2.21 -19.69 3.30
N ILE A 247 -2.88 -19.88 4.45
CA ILE A 247 -4.19 -20.55 4.55
C ILE A 247 -5.24 -19.84 3.69
N CYS A 248 -5.21 -18.50 3.68
CA CYS A 248 -6.16 -17.70 2.92
C CYS A 248 -5.52 -17.08 1.66
N HIS A 249 -4.27 -16.61 1.75
CA HIS A 249 -3.58 -15.94 0.64
C HIS A 249 -2.84 -16.88 -0.32
N GLY A 250 -2.98 -18.20 -0.16
CA GLY A 250 -2.29 -19.21 -0.95
C GLY A 250 -0.88 -19.53 -0.44
N PRO A 251 -0.34 -20.73 -0.77
CA PRO A 251 0.94 -21.19 -0.24
C PRO A 251 2.12 -20.28 -0.59
N ASN A 252 2.04 -19.60 -1.73
CA ASN A 252 3.04 -18.63 -2.19
C ASN A 252 2.60 -17.19 -1.98
N LEU A 253 1.53 -16.94 -1.23
CA LEU A 253 0.95 -15.63 -0.96
C LEU A 253 0.55 -14.84 -2.23
N LYS A 254 0.33 -15.53 -3.35
CA LYS A 254 -0.06 -14.94 -4.65
C LYS A 254 -1.57 -14.82 -4.82
N GLY A 255 -2.35 -15.20 -3.80
CA GLY A 255 -3.80 -15.16 -3.77
C GLY A 255 -4.47 -16.49 -4.14
N ILE A 256 -5.72 -16.65 -3.75
CA ILE A 256 -6.62 -17.76 -4.14
C ILE A 256 -7.99 -17.18 -4.44
N GLY A 257 -8.49 -17.35 -5.66
CA GLY A 257 -9.79 -16.79 -6.04
C GLY A 257 -9.83 -15.28 -5.77
N ASP A 258 -10.78 -14.83 -4.95
CA ASP A 258 -10.96 -13.42 -4.61
C ASP A 258 -10.15 -12.93 -3.40
N VAL A 259 -9.37 -13.80 -2.78
CA VAL A 259 -8.41 -13.40 -1.76
C VAL A 259 -7.16 -12.88 -2.46
N PRO A 260 -6.75 -11.61 -2.23
CA PRO A 260 -5.70 -11.00 -3.03
C PRO A 260 -4.32 -11.58 -2.73
N GLY A 261 -3.45 -11.61 -3.76
CA GLY A 261 -2.02 -11.83 -3.57
C GLY A 261 -1.39 -10.68 -2.77
N ILE A 262 -0.53 -11.04 -1.81
CA ILE A 262 0.19 -10.09 -0.96
C ILE A 262 1.70 -10.11 -1.16
N ALA A 263 2.27 -11.17 -1.72
CA ALA A 263 3.69 -11.30 -2.03
C ALA A 263 4.22 -10.13 -2.86
N GLY A 264 5.40 -9.61 -2.52
CA GLY A 264 6.10 -8.56 -3.26
C GLY A 264 5.40 -7.19 -3.28
N ARG A 265 4.45 -6.93 -2.37
CA ARG A 265 3.86 -5.59 -2.19
C ARG A 265 4.78 -4.71 -1.35
N SER A 266 4.71 -3.39 -1.55
CA SER A 266 5.41 -2.41 -0.71
C SER A 266 5.24 -2.72 0.78
N PRO A 267 6.33 -2.82 1.57
CA PRO A 267 6.23 -3.14 2.99
C PRO A 267 5.53 -2.02 3.78
N LEU A 268 5.69 -0.74 3.40
CA LEU A 268 4.92 0.36 4.01
C LEU A 268 3.43 0.20 3.74
N ASN A 269 3.05 -0.21 2.53
CA ASN A 269 1.64 -0.46 2.22
C ASN A 269 1.09 -1.64 3.03
N ILE A 270 1.82 -2.75 3.15
CA ILE A 270 1.41 -3.92 3.95
C ILE A 270 1.20 -3.50 5.40
N ALA A 271 2.18 -2.81 6.01
CA ALA A 271 2.08 -2.36 7.40
C ALA A 271 0.83 -1.51 7.66
N ARG A 272 0.56 -0.54 6.78
CA ARG A 272 -0.66 0.29 6.87
C ARG A 272 -1.93 -0.55 6.77
N GLN A 273 -1.98 -1.54 5.88
CA GLN A 273 -3.18 -2.38 5.74
C GLN A 273 -3.41 -3.27 6.97
N LEU A 274 -2.35 -3.87 7.54
CA LEU A 274 -2.47 -4.66 8.77
C LEU A 274 -2.99 -3.80 9.93
N TYR A 275 -2.43 -2.60 10.12
CA TYR A 275 -2.88 -1.64 11.11
C TYR A 275 -4.34 -1.21 10.89
N TYR A 276 -4.74 -0.90 9.65
CA TYR A 276 -6.12 -0.50 9.35
C TYR A 276 -7.14 -1.61 9.57
N PHE A 277 -6.76 -2.88 9.41
CA PHE A 277 -7.61 -3.99 9.79
C PHE A 277 -7.73 -4.11 11.31
N GLN A 278 -6.65 -3.89 12.07
CA GLN A 278 -6.69 -3.91 13.53
C GLN A 278 -7.60 -2.82 14.10
N THR A 279 -7.55 -1.62 13.53
CA THR A 279 -8.32 -0.46 14.01
C THR A 279 -9.74 -0.40 13.45
N GLY A 280 -10.08 -1.30 12.52
CA GLY A 280 -11.37 -1.27 11.82
C GLY A 280 -11.49 -0.18 10.76
N GLU A 281 -10.44 0.64 10.57
CA GLU A 281 -10.40 1.68 9.53
C GLU A 281 -10.49 1.11 8.12
N ARG A 282 -10.12 -0.16 7.94
CA ARG A 282 -10.39 -0.95 6.75
C ARG A 282 -11.47 -1.96 7.05
N GLY A 283 -12.71 -1.54 6.89
CA GLY A 283 -13.94 -2.33 7.07
C GLY A 283 -14.48 -2.88 5.74
N GLY A 284 -15.74 -3.28 5.79
CA GLY A 284 -16.47 -3.93 4.71
C GLY A 284 -16.64 -5.44 4.94
N PRO A 285 -17.56 -6.10 4.23
CA PRO A 285 -17.94 -7.49 4.50
C PRO A 285 -16.76 -8.47 4.46
N SER A 286 -15.84 -8.30 3.51
CA SER A 286 -14.66 -9.18 3.37
C SER A 286 -13.52 -8.83 4.33
N ALA A 287 -13.52 -7.64 4.94
CA ALA A 287 -12.48 -7.20 5.85
C ALA A 287 -12.52 -7.94 7.19
N ALA A 288 -13.70 -8.42 7.60
CA ALA A 288 -13.89 -9.18 8.83
C ALA A 288 -12.99 -10.43 8.90
N LEU A 289 -12.70 -11.05 7.76
CA LEU A 289 -11.80 -12.21 7.69
C LEU A 289 -10.36 -11.90 8.11
N MET A 290 -9.94 -10.64 8.00
CA MET A 290 -8.59 -10.20 8.40
C MET A 290 -8.50 -9.73 9.86
N GLN A 291 -9.63 -9.49 10.53
CA GLN A 291 -9.61 -9.00 11.91
C GLN A 291 -8.95 -9.98 12.87
N LEU A 292 -9.29 -11.27 12.80
CA LEU A 292 -8.71 -12.29 13.67
C LEU A 292 -7.20 -12.47 13.44
N PRO A 293 -6.69 -12.58 12.19
CA PRO A 293 -5.25 -12.65 11.92
C PRO A 293 -4.45 -11.49 12.49
N VAL A 294 -5.00 -10.27 12.49
CA VAL A 294 -4.25 -9.09 12.94
C VAL A 294 -4.43 -8.74 14.43
N ALA A 295 -5.41 -9.32 15.10
CA ALA A 295 -5.88 -8.88 16.42
C ALA A 295 -4.79 -8.83 17.50
N LYS A 296 -3.79 -9.73 17.43
CA LYS A 296 -2.73 -9.86 18.44
C LYS A 296 -1.36 -9.36 17.97
N LEU A 297 -1.28 -8.81 16.74
CA LEU A 297 -0.01 -8.34 16.20
C LEU A 297 0.43 -7.04 16.88
N GLY A 298 1.66 -7.01 17.39
CA GLY A 298 2.32 -5.77 17.83
C GLY A 298 3.00 -5.04 16.66
N ALA A 299 3.54 -3.86 16.93
CA ALA A 299 4.23 -3.05 15.93
C ALA A 299 5.44 -3.79 15.29
N ASP A 300 6.20 -4.55 16.10
CA ASP A 300 7.33 -5.37 15.61
C ASP A 300 6.87 -6.53 14.73
N ASP A 301 5.72 -7.16 15.04
CA ASP A 301 5.15 -8.21 14.20
C ASP A 301 4.69 -7.64 12.83
N ILE A 302 4.05 -6.49 12.85
CA ILE A 302 3.63 -5.78 11.62
C ILE A 302 4.85 -5.45 10.77
N LEU A 303 5.94 -4.97 11.38
CA LEU A 303 7.19 -4.67 10.71
C LEU A 303 7.77 -5.92 10.03
N THR A 304 7.94 -7.00 10.80
CA THR A 304 8.63 -8.21 10.31
C THR A 304 7.79 -8.98 9.30
N ILE A 305 6.47 -9.05 9.47
CA ILE A 305 5.55 -9.59 8.46
C ILE A 305 5.67 -8.77 7.16
N SER A 306 5.64 -7.42 7.27
CA SER A 306 5.73 -6.54 6.11
C SER A 306 7.05 -6.70 5.36
N ALA A 307 8.16 -6.80 6.09
CA ALA A 307 9.48 -7.03 5.52
C ALA A 307 9.54 -8.35 4.74
N TYR A 308 9.12 -9.46 5.37
CA TYR A 308 9.17 -10.79 4.76
C TYR A 308 8.23 -10.90 3.55
N VAL A 309 6.97 -10.48 3.68
CA VAL A 309 6.00 -10.57 2.57
C VAL A 309 6.42 -9.74 1.37
N ALA A 310 7.01 -8.57 1.62
CA ALA A 310 7.51 -7.69 0.56
C ALA A 310 8.76 -8.26 -0.16
N SER A 311 9.56 -9.09 0.51
CA SER A 311 10.75 -9.71 -0.08
C SER A 311 10.44 -10.89 -1.02
N LEU A 312 9.18 -11.35 -1.04
CA LEU A 312 8.76 -12.47 -1.89
C LEU A 312 8.49 -12.03 -3.33
N GLU A 313 8.68 -12.96 -4.27
CA GLU A 313 8.31 -12.75 -5.67
C GLU A 313 6.78 -12.61 -5.83
N PRO A 314 6.32 -11.56 -6.51
CA PRO A 314 4.91 -11.24 -6.66
C PRO A 314 4.13 -12.21 -7.56
#